data_d0e39f513c776e3c2b9b1fdb27f44780
#
_entry.id   d0e39f513c776e3c2b9b1fdb27f44780
#
_cell.length_a   1.000
_cell.length_b   1.000
_cell.length_c   1.000
_cell.angle_alpha   90.00
_cell.angle_beta   90.00
_cell.angle_gamma   90.00
#
_symmetry.space_group_name_H-M   'P 1'
#
loop_
_entity.id
_entity.type
_entity.pdbx_description
1 polymer ?
#
loop_
_entity_poly.entity_id
_entity_poly.type
_entity_poly.pdbx_seq_one_letter_code
_entity_poly.pdbx_strand_id
1 'polypeptide(L)'
;LKKLTVPFLGEIPFSISRKNMPTLKERIQFWKKPREVREMVVKAGKRDVVNEAFRVLRTNLEFTIGTHPEQNVILFTSFNPGSGKSHLSANMAMSLAIKKKKVLLIDGDLRRGVASLLAGSPGEGLSDYLNGRVDDVHNIICKGENCKDLVSGFDVLPLGTLPPNPTELLFTPRLEAMIKQVRQEYDYVIIDCPPIEVVADTQIIEQFADRTIFVVRAGLMERSMLPEIEALYKEKKYKNMTLVLNGTKARGGRYGKHYGYGYGYGYGYGYGYHYGSDKNGGAKS
;
A
#
# COMPACT_ATOMS: atom_id res chain seq x y z
N LEU A 1 -1.76 16.62 -9.51
CA LEU A 1 -2.33 15.31 -9.90
C LEU A 1 -3.50 15.46 -10.89
N LYS A 2 -4.35 16.49 -10.81
CA LYS A 2 -5.50 16.66 -11.74
C LYS A 2 -5.15 16.73 -13.24
N LYS A 3 -3.86 16.85 -13.60
CA LYS A 3 -3.38 16.86 -14.99
C LYS A 3 -2.81 15.51 -15.44
N LEU A 4 -2.71 14.52 -14.55
CA LEU A 4 -2.24 13.18 -14.88
C LEU A 4 -3.41 12.33 -15.36
N THR A 5 -3.16 11.45 -16.34
CA THR A 5 -4.11 10.45 -16.83
C THR A 5 -4.01 9.15 -16.04
N VAL A 6 -2.95 8.98 -15.24
CA VAL A 6 -2.77 7.82 -14.36
C VAL A 6 -3.93 7.70 -13.39
N PRO A 7 -4.58 6.54 -13.26
CA PRO A 7 -5.68 6.32 -12.32
C PRO A 7 -5.27 6.62 -10.88
N PHE A 8 -6.14 7.32 -10.15
CA PHE A 8 -5.92 7.69 -8.77
C PHE A 8 -6.68 6.76 -7.83
N LEU A 9 -5.96 5.99 -7.02
CA LEU A 9 -6.54 5.00 -6.11
C LEU A 9 -7.08 5.64 -4.83
N GLY A 10 -6.38 6.67 -4.31
CA GLY A 10 -6.81 7.36 -3.10
C GLY A 10 -5.69 8.15 -2.42
N GLU A 11 -6.04 8.79 -1.30
CA GLU A 11 -5.09 9.55 -0.50
C GLU A 11 -5.09 9.10 0.96
N ILE A 12 -3.92 9.12 1.58
CA ILE A 12 -3.73 8.83 3.01
C ILE A 12 -3.28 10.12 3.70
N PRO A 13 -4.06 10.62 4.65
CA PRO A 13 -3.72 11.82 5.39
C PRO A 13 -2.59 11.57 6.40
N PHE A 14 -1.89 12.63 6.75
CA PHE A 14 -0.85 12.57 7.76
C PHE A 14 -1.46 12.22 9.14
N SER A 15 -0.95 11.18 9.80
CA SER A 15 -1.54 10.63 11.03
C SER A 15 -1.21 11.39 12.33
N ILE A 16 -0.42 12.48 12.26
CA ILE A 16 0.00 13.22 13.45
C ILE A 16 -1.10 14.18 13.89
N SER A 17 -1.64 13.97 15.09
CA SER A 17 -2.49 14.94 15.77
C SER A 17 -1.73 16.28 15.93
N ARG A 18 -2.43 17.40 15.70
CA ARG A 18 -1.85 18.77 15.85
C ARG A 18 -1.18 19.01 17.22
N LYS A 19 -1.55 18.26 18.27
CA LYS A 19 -0.95 18.34 19.60
C LYS A 19 0.47 17.80 19.68
N ASN A 20 0.90 16.96 18.74
CA ASN A 20 2.21 16.31 18.72
C ASN A 20 3.00 16.64 17.45
N MET A 21 2.84 17.83 16.88
CA MET A 21 3.76 18.27 15.82
C MET A 21 5.15 18.41 16.41
N PRO A 22 6.13 17.59 15.98
CA PRO A 22 7.50 17.75 16.47
C PRO A 22 8.02 19.13 16.08
N THR A 23 8.70 19.78 17.01
CA THR A 23 9.42 21.03 16.77
C THR A 23 10.45 20.86 15.66
N LEU A 24 10.95 21.96 15.09
CA LEU A 24 11.94 21.90 14.01
C LEU A 24 13.19 21.08 14.42
N LYS A 25 13.61 21.16 15.71
CA LYS A 25 14.70 20.36 16.28
C LYS A 25 14.37 18.87 16.34
N GLU A 26 13.17 18.52 16.76
CA GLU A 26 12.71 17.12 16.81
C GLU A 26 12.53 16.54 15.39
N ARG A 27 12.15 17.36 14.40
CA ARG A 27 12.13 16.96 12.99
C ARG A 27 13.51 16.60 12.47
N ILE A 28 14.55 17.36 12.82
CA ILE A 28 15.95 17.09 12.44
C ILE A 28 16.46 15.83 13.16
N GLN A 29 16.15 15.66 14.45
CA GLN A 29 16.48 14.45 15.21
C GLN A 29 15.74 13.21 14.70
N PHE A 30 14.50 13.37 14.26
CA PHE A 30 13.69 12.31 13.67
C PHE A 30 14.30 11.73 12.37
N TRP A 31 15.03 12.55 11.60
CA TRP A 31 15.77 12.09 10.41
C TRP A 31 17.04 11.30 10.77
N LYS A 32 17.54 11.45 12.00
CA LYS A 32 18.75 10.78 12.51
C LYS A 32 18.47 9.51 13.33
N LYS A 33 17.22 9.26 13.73
CA LYS A 33 16.86 8.03 14.44
C LYS A 33 16.94 6.82 13.51
N PRO A 34 17.42 5.66 14.04
CA PRO A 34 17.32 4.39 13.32
C PRO A 34 15.86 4.15 12.90
N ARG A 35 15.67 3.45 11.80
CA ARG A 35 14.36 3.15 11.22
C ARG A 35 13.56 2.28 12.17
N GLU A 36 12.81 2.91 13.07
CA GLU A 36 11.74 2.22 13.78
C GLU A 36 10.62 1.93 12.77
N VAL A 37 10.12 0.71 12.76
CA VAL A 37 8.83 0.41 12.14
C VAL A 37 7.84 1.38 12.75
N ARG A 38 7.29 2.24 11.94
CA ARG A 38 6.20 3.10 12.40
C ARG A 38 5.07 2.16 12.81
N GLU A 39 4.59 2.36 14.02
CA GLU A 39 3.47 1.64 14.58
C GLU A 39 2.37 1.43 13.55
N MET A 40 1.83 0.21 13.44
CA MET A 40 0.70 -0.08 12.57
C MET A 40 -0.46 0.84 12.95
N VAL A 41 -0.88 1.70 12.00
CA VAL A 41 -1.95 2.67 12.27
C VAL A 41 -3.33 2.06 12.02
N VAL A 42 -3.41 1.08 11.12
CA VAL A 42 -4.65 0.34 10.85
C VAL A 42 -4.87 -0.68 11.94
N LYS A 43 -6.00 -0.56 12.65
CA LYS A 43 -6.39 -1.45 13.75
C LYS A 43 -7.86 -1.84 13.62
N ALA A 44 -8.18 -3.08 13.97
CA ALA A 44 -9.56 -3.56 13.95
C ALA A 44 -10.47 -2.68 14.84
N GLY A 45 -11.66 -2.32 14.33
CA GLY A 45 -12.64 -1.53 15.06
C GLY A 45 -12.32 -0.04 15.22
N LYS A 46 -11.12 0.42 14.89
CA LYS A 46 -10.74 1.82 15.01
C LYS A 46 -11.40 2.68 13.91
N ARG A 47 -12.01 3.80 14.33
CA ARG A 47 -12.73 4.73 13.45
C ARG A 47 -12.12 6.13 13.49
N ASP A 48 -10.92 6.28 12.98
CA ASP A 48 -10.28 7.58 12.76
C ASP A 48 -10.08 7.83 11.26
N VAL A 49 -9.70 9.06 10.95
CA VAL A 49 -9.55 9.53 9.57
C VAL A 49 -8.58 8.67 8.75
N VAL A 50 -7.51 8.17 9.37
CA VAL A 50 -6.50 7.34 8.70
C VAL A 50 -7.04 5.94 8.44
N ASN A 51 -7.71 5.32 9.43
CA ASN A 51 -8.32 4.01 9.26
C ASN A 51 -9.42 4.04 8.19
N GLU A 52 -10.24 5.11 8.14
CA GLU A 52 -11.23 5.28 7.07
C GLU A 52 -10.57 5.46 5.69
N ALA A 53 -9.46 6.22 5.62
CA ALA A 53 -8.72 6.37 4.36
C ALA A 53 -8.19 5.03 3.84
N PHE A 54 -7.67 4.16 4.72
CA PHE A 54 -7.25 2.81 4.33
C PHE A 54 -8.43 1.91 3.95
N ARG A 55 -9.61 2.06 4.57
CA ARG A 55 -10.82 1.33 4.14
C ARG A 55 -11.24 1.72 2.72
N VAL A 56 -11.25 3.03 2.43
CA VAL A 56 -11.55 3.53 1.08
C VAL A 56 -10.52 3.03 0.09
N LEU A 57 -9.22 3.14 0.43
CA LEU A 57 -8.13 2.70 -0.45
C LEU A 57 -8.25 1.20 -0.77
N ARG A 58 -8.54 0.36 0.24
CA ARG A 58 -8.81 -1.06 0.07
C ARG A 58 -10.00 -1.33 -0.83
N THR A 59 -11.12 -0.65 -0.59
CA THR A 59 -12.33 -0.81 -1.41
C THR A 59 -12.06 -0.45 -2.87
N ASN A 60 -11.33 0.64 -3.12
CA ASN A 60 -10.93 1.04 -4.47
C ASN A 60 -10.01 0.00 -5.11
N LEU A 61 -9.07 -0.57 -4.36
CA LEU A 61 -8.21 -1.65 -4.84
C LEU A 61 -9.03 -2.89 -5.21
N GLU A 62 -9.94 -3.32 -4.33
CA GLU A 62 -10.84 -4.45 -4.58
C GLU A 62 -11.69 -4.22 -5.85
N PHE A 63 -12.19 -3.01 -6.07
CA PHE A 63 -12.91 -2.65 -7.30
C PHE A 63 -12.02 -2.70 -8.55
N THR A 64 -10.76 -2.28 -8.45
CA THR A 64 -9.85 -2.31 -9.61
C THR A 64 -9.40 -3.73 -9.98
N ILE A 65 -9.38 -4.66 -9.03
CA ILE A 65 -9.14 -6.09 -9.27
C ILE A 65 -10.41 -6.71 -9.87
N GLY A 66 -11.58 -6.31 -9.37
CA GLY A 66 -12.87 -6.69 -9.92
C GLY A 66 -13.09 -8.20 -9.96
N THR A 67 -13.38 -8.72 -11.17
CA THR A 67 -13.65 -10.14 -11.43
C THR A 67 -12.41 -10.99 -11.72
N HIS A 68 -11.21 -10.43 -11.52
CA HIS A 68 -9.92 -11.07 -11.79
C HIS A 68 -9.16 -11.44 -10.52
N PRO A 69 -9.65 -12.38 -9.69
CA PRO A 69 -9.00 -12.74 -8.42
C PRO A 69 -7.59 -13.31 -8.61
N GLU A 70 -7.27 -13.79 -9.80
CA GLU A 70 -5.92 -14.24 -10.18
C GLU A 70 -4.90 -13.09 -10.27
N GLN A 71 -5.36 -11.84 -10.39
CA GLN A 71 -4.52 -10.64 -10.41
C GLN A 71 -4.25 -10.15 -8.97
N ASN A 72 -3.66 -11.00 -8.16
CA ASN A 72 -3.51 -10.79 -6.73
C ASN A 72 -2.11 -10.36 -6.28
N VAL A 73 -1.13 -10.27 -7.20
CA VAL A 73 0.23 -9.80 -6.90
C VAL A 73 0.33 -8.29 -7.11
N ILE A 74 0.51 -7.56 -6.02
CA ILE A 74 0.45 -6.09 -5.98
C ILE A 74 1.80 -5.54 -5.55
N LEU A 75 2.46 -4.80 -6.41
CA LEU A 75 3.73 -4.15 -6.16
C LEU A 75 3.51 -2.74 -5.62
N PHE A 76 4.20 -2.38 -4.53
CA PHE A 76 4.28 -1.03 -4.01
C PHE A 76 5.66 -0.43 -4.29
N THR A 77 5.69 0.72 -4.97
CA THR A 77 6.90 1.47 -5.20
C THR A 77 6.66 2.98 -5.12
N SER A 78 7.71 3.78 -5.30
CA SER A 78 7.64 5.24 -5.33
C SER A 78 8.77 5.79 -6.18
N PHE A 79 8.69 7.06 -6.57
CA PHE A 79 9.80 7.73 -7.23
C PHE A 79 10.96 7.91 -6.24
N ASN A 80 10.72 8.64 -5.15
CA ASN A 80 11.76 9.01 -4.18
C ASN A 80 11.75 8.12 -2.92
N PRO A 81 12.93 7.97 -2.27
CA PRO A 81 13.01 7.43 -0.92
C PRO A 81 12.18 8.25 0.07
N GLY A 82 11.65 7.60 1.11
CA GLY A 82 10.87 8.30 2.15
C GLY A 82 9.43 8.66 1.77
N SER A 83 8.93 8.22 0.61
CA SER A 83 7.54 8.43 0.19
C SER A 83 6.52 7.68 1.06
N GLY A 84 6.94 6.71 1.86
CA GLY A 84 6.11 5.95 2.79
C GLY A 84 5.51 4.68 2.19
N LYS A 85 6.09 4.14 1.13
CA LYS A 85 5.66 2.91 0.47
C LYS A 85 5.54 1.73 1.44
N SER A 86 6.59 1.43 2.24
CA SER A 86 6.59 0.32 3.20
C SER A 86 5.53 0.49 4.31
N HIS A 87 5.27 1.73 4.74
CA HIS A 87 4.18 2.01 5.67
C HIS A 87 2.81 1.78 5.02
N LEU A 88 2.65 2.17 3.76
CA LEU A 88 1.40 2.00 3.03
C LEU A 88 1.14 0.54 2.67
N SER A 89 2.16 -0.21 2.20
CA SER A 89 2.04 -1.63 1.86
C SER A 89 1.65 -2.46 3.09
N ALA A 90 2.32 -2.26 4.23
CA ALA A 90 2.02 -2.95 5.48
C ALA A 90 0.60 -2.63 6.01
N ASN A 91 0.21 -1.36 6.03
CA ASN A 91 -1.13 -0.98 6.50
C ASN A 91 -2.25 -1.39 5.53
N MET A 92 -1.97 -1.48 4.23
CA MET A 92 -2.89 -2.07 3.26
C MET A 92 -3.06 -3.56 3.51
N ALA A 93 -1.96 -4.31 3.71
CA ALA A 93 -1.99 -5.73 4.08
C ALA A 93 -2.83 -5.94 5.35
N MET A 94 -2.60 -5.15 6.40
CA MET A 94 -3.41 -5.19 7.62
C MET A 94 -4.89 -4.91 7.34
N SER A 95 -5.20 -3.91 6.51
CA SER A 95 -6.59 -3.56 6.17
C SER A 95 -7.32 -4.69 5.45
N LEU A 96 -6.62 -5.44 4.60
CA LEU A 96 -7.14 -6.63 3.91
C LEU A 96 -7.31 -7.81 4.88
N ALA A 97 -6.31 -8.07 5.73
CA ALA A 97 -6.34 -9.17 6.70
C ALA A 97 -7.44 -9.00 7.76
N ILE A 98 -7.72 -7.78 8.21
CA ILE A 98 -8.88 -7.48 9.09
C ILE A 98 -10.21 -7.90 8.44
N LYS A 99 -10.28 -7.94 7.09
CA LYS A 99 -11.42 -8.51 6.34
C LYS A 99 -11.33 -10.04 6.16
N LYS A 100 -10.48 -10.70 6.93
CA LYS A 100 -10.24 -12.15 6.86
C LYS A 100 -9.70 -12.64 5.52
N LYS A 101 -8.98 -11.77 4.80
CA LYS A 101 -8.21 -12.16 3.63
C LYS A 101 -6.85 -12.71 4.05
N LYS A 102 -6.37 -13.74 3.35
CA LYS A 102 -5.00 -14.24 3.50
C LYS A 102 -4.06 -13.33 2.71
N VAL A 103 -3.17 -12.63 3.40
CA VAL A 103 -2.28 -11.65 2.79
C VAL A 103 -0.83 -11.98 3.12
N LEU A 104 0.02 -12.05 2.11
CA LEU A 104 1.46 -12.13 2.26
C LEU A 104 2.07 -10.76 1.92
N LEU A 105 2.83 -10.19 2.85
CA LEU A 105 3.70 -9.04 2.59
C LEU A 105 5.13 -9.54 2.37
N ILE A 106 5.68 -9.29 1.19
CA ILE A 106 7.06 -9.63 0.82
C ILE A 106 7.92 -8.37 0.91
N ASP A 107 9.03 -8.45 1.64
CA ASP A 107 10.03 -7.39 1.66
C ASP A 107 10.95 -7.52 0.44
N GLY A 108 10.60 -6.84 -0.65
CA GLY A 108 11.35 -6.82 -1.91
C GLY A 108 12.46 -5.75 -1.97
N ASP A 109 12.62 -4.92 -0.91
CA ASP A 109 13.73 -3.99 -0.80
C ASP A 109 14.96 -4.70 -0.19
N LEU A 110 15.67 -5.49 -1.02
CA LEU A 110 16.83 -6.29 -0.60
C LEU A 110 18.02 -5.46 -0.07
N ARG A 111 17.88 -4.14 -0.01
CA ARG A 111 18.91 -3.21 0.49
C ARG A 111 18.58 -2.65 1.86
N ARG A 112 17.31 -2.58 2.20
CA ARG A 112 16.85 -1.87 3.40
C ARG A 112 16.04 -2.72 4.36
N GLY A 113 15.25 -3.64 3.89
CA GLY A 113 14.50 -4.59 4.70
C GLY A 113 13.55 -3.94 5.71
N VAL A 114 12.82 -2.88 5.30
CA VAL A 114 11.98 -2.12 6.23
C VAL A 114 10.73 -2.91 6.65
N ALA A 115 10.12 -3.65 5.73
CA ALA A 115 8.95 -4.47 6.02
C ALA A 115 9.30 -5.67 6.92
N SER A 116 10.54 -6.14 6.88
CA SER A 116 11.07 -7.23 7.71
C SER A 116 11.00 -6.96 9.21
N LEU A 117 11.00 -5.69 9.60
CA LEU A 117 10.87 -5.30 11.00
C LEU A 117 9.51 -5.71 11.62
N LEU A 118 8.49 -5.92 10.81
CA LEU A 118 7.18 -6.44 11.26
C LEU A 118 7.27 -7.91 11.70
N ALA A 119 8.19 -8.67 11.11
CA ALA A 119 8.47 -10.05 11.46
C ALA A 119 9.54 -10.19 12.58
N GLY A 120 9.97 -9.07 13.18
CA GLY A 120 11.03 -9.07 14.19
C GLY A 120 12.44 -9.23 13.60
N SER A 121 12.61 -9.01 12.28
CA SER A 121 13.88 -9.15 11.56
C SER A 121 14.55 -10.52 11.78
N PRO A 122 13.88 -11.63 11.40
CA PRO A 122 14.45 -12.97 11.53
C PRO A 122 15.75 -13.09 10.72
N GLY A 123 16.61 -14.02 11.09
CA GLY A 123 17.94 -14.22 10.47
C GLY A 123 17.87 -14.69 9.02
N GLU A 124 16.82 -15.45 8.65
CA GLU A 124 16.60 -15.98 7.31
C GLU A 124 15.37 -15.35 6.65
N GLY A 125 15.41 -15.23 5.32
CA GLY A 125 14.32 -14.62 4.55
C GLY A 125 14.49 -14.79 3.05
N LEU A 126 13.88 -13.85 2.31
CA LEU A 126 13.83 -13.88 0.85
C LEU A 126 15.21 -14.01 0.19
N SER A 127 16.21 -13.27 0.67
CA SER A 127 17.56 -13.32 0.12
C SER A 127 18.21 -14.70 0.29
N ASP A 128 17.95 -15.35 1.43
CA ASP A 128 18.49 -16.67 1.73
C ASP A 128 17.83 -17.76 0.87
N TYR A 129 16.52 -17.63 0.62
CA TYR A 129 15.80 -18.47 -0.32
C TYR A 129 16.31 -18.28 -1.75
N LEU A 130 16.42 -17.04 -2.22
CA LEU A 130 16.89 -16.73 -3.59
C LEU A 130 18.33 -17.22 -3.81
N ASN A 131 19.16 -17.18 -2.80
CA ASN A 131 20.55 -17.66 -2.83
C ASN A 131 20.68 -19.21 -2.65
N GLY A 132 19.57 -19.91 -2.47
CA GLY A 132 19.56 -21.37 -2.32
C GLY A 132 20.04 -21.88 -0.95
N ARG A 133 20.11 -21.02 0.08
CA ARG A 133 20.38 -21.43 1.46
C ARG A 133 19.18 -22.08 2.13
N VAL A 134 17.99 -21.67 1.71
CA VAL A 134 16.70 -22.21 2.13
C VAL A 134 15.98 -22.75 0.92
N ASP A 135 15.52 -23.99 0.99
CA ASP A 135 14.86 -24.65 -0.15
C ASP A 135 13.36 -24.41 -0.20
N ASP A 136 12.71 -24.33 0.95
CA ASP A 136 11.25 -24.10 1.04
C ASP A 136 10.95 -22.71 1.61
N VAL A 137 10.25 -21.89 0.82
CA VAL A 137 9.85 -20.54 1.21
C VAL A 137 8.98 -20.50 2.47
N HIS A 138 8.21 -21.56 2.74
CA HIS A 138 7.34 -21.63 3.92
C HIS A 138 8.10 -21.60 5.24
N ASN A 139 9.34 -22.08 5.25
CA ASN A 139 10.19 -22.10 6.44
C ASN A 139 10.61 -20.69 6.89
N ILE A 140 10.54 -19.71 5.98
CA ILE A 140 10.96 -18.32 6.23
C ILE A 140 9.79 -17.33 6.25
N ILE A 141 8.55 -17.77 6.04
CA ILE A 141 7.36 -16.92 6.18
C ILE A 141 6.97 -16.84 7.65
N CYS A 142 7.03 -15.64 8.21
CA CYS A 142 6.53 -15.35 9.55
C CYS A 142 5.01 -15.25 9.53
N LYS A 143 4.35 -16.17 10.24
CA LYS A 143 2.89 -16.14 10.38
C LYS A 143 2.45 -14.97 11.26
N GLY A 144 1.42 -14.24 10.85
CA GLY A 144 0.96 -13.04 11.55
C GLY A 144 0.58 -13.26 13.01
N GLU A 145 0.07 -14.45 13.34
CA GLU A 145 -0.23 -14.85 14.72
C GLU A 145 1.01 -14.95 15.63
N ASN A 146 2.20 -15.12 15.06
CA ASN A 146 3.48 -15.18 15.75
C ASN A 146 4.20 -13.82 15.78
N CYS A 147 3.66 -12.80 15.09
CA CYS A 147 4.26 -11.47 14.98
C CYS A 147 3.51 -10.48 15.86
N LYS A 148 4.26 -9.60 16.54
CA LYS A 148 3.68 -8.54 17.36
C LYS A 148 2.87 -7.57 16.50
N ASP A 149 1.69 -7.19 16.99
CA ASP A 149 0.80 -6.20 16.36
C ASP A 149 0.23 -6.59 14.98
N LEU A 150 0.42 -7.83 14.52
CA LEU A 150 -0.24 -8.36 13.32
C LEU A 150 -1.48 -9.20 13.69
N VAL A 151 -2.31 -9.47 12.70
CA VAL A 151 -3.50 -10.32 12.86
C VAL A 151 -3.30 -11.62 12.10
N SER A 152 -4.01 -12.67 12.51
CA SER A 152 -4.05 -13.92 11.76
C SER A 152 -4.45 -13.69 10.30
N GLY A 153 -3.74 -14.32 9.38
CA GLY A 153 -3.93 -14.13 7.94
C GLY A 153 -3.11 -12.98 7.35
N PHE A 154 -2.36 -12.23 8.15
CA PHE A 154 -1.35 -11.28 7.66
C PHE A 154 0.06 -11.85 7.89
N ASP A 155 0.59 -12.54 6.91
CA ASP A 155 1.91 -13.16 6.96
C ASP A 155 2.96 -12.25 6.33
N VAL A 156 4.22 -12.39 6.75
CA VAL A 156 5.36 -11.59 6.26
C VAL A 156 6.48 -12.50 5.79
N LEU A 157 6.96 -12.29 4.58
CA LEU A 157 8.20 -12.83 4.07
C LEU A 157 9.30 -11.77 4.22
N PRO A 158 10.17 -11.87 5.24
CA PRO A 158 11.19 -10.89 5.50
C PRO A 158 12.33 -10.96 4.48
N LEU A 159 13.16 -9.92 4.44
CA LEU A 159 14.36 -9.88 3.61
C LEU A 159 15.35 -11.01 3.96
N GLY A 160 15.57 -11.24 5.26
CA GLY A 160 16.64 -12.14 5.73
C GLY A 160 18.00 -11.47 5.75
N THR A 161 19.06 -12.25 5.41
CA THR A 161 20.43 -11.76 5.35
C THR A 161 20.60 -10.71 4.26
N LEU A 162 21.24 -9.57 4.56
CA LEU A 162 21.55 -8.55 3.57
C LEU A 162 22.51 -9.10 2.52
N PRO A 163 22.11 -9.23 1.25
CA PRO A 163 22.98 -9.77 0.22
C PRO A 163 23.99 -8.74 -0.29
N PRO A 164 25.20 -9.16 -0.70
CA PRO A 164 26.19 -8.25 -1.31
C PRO A 164 25.78 -7.80 -2.72
N ASN A 165 24.98 -8.59 -3.43
CA ASN A 165 24.56 -8.40 -4.82
C ASN A 165 23.04 -8.55 -4.97
N PRO A 166 22.24 -7.56 -4.46
CA PRO A 166 20.79 -7.68 -4.43
C PRO A 166 20.14 -7.86 -5.80
N THR A 167 20.61 -7.12 -6.80
CA THR A 167 20.01 -7.12 -8.14
C THR A 167 20.16 -8.47 -8.83
N GLU A 168 21.33 -9.11 -8.72
CA GLU A 168 21.60 -10.41 -9.35
C GLU A 168 20.74 -11.52 -8.74
N LEU A 169 20.44 -11.45 -7.44
CA LEU A 169 19.55 -12.41 -6.79
C LEU A 169 18.12 -12.37 -7.35
N LEU A 170 17.64 -11.19 -7.74
CA LEU A 170 16.31 -11.04 -8.31
C LEU A 170 16.17 -11.66 -9.71
N PHE A 171 17.27 -11.88 -10.43
CA PHE A 171 17.26 -12.57 -11.73
C PHE A 171 17.22 -14.10 -11.62
N THR A 172 17.23 -14.66 -10.40
CA THR A 172 17.19 -16.11 -10.25
C THR A 172 15.82 -16.69 -10.59
N PRO A 173 15.73 -17.88 -11.21
CA PRO A 173 14.46 -18.56 -11.47
C PRO A 173 13.64 -18.84 -10.20
N ARG A 174 14.29 -18.81 -9.04
CA ARG A 174 13.64 -19.05 -7.74
C ARG A 174 12.64 -17.94 -7.40
N LEU A 175 12.87 -16.68 -7.83
CA LEU A 175 11.92 -15.59 -7.62
C LEU A 175 10.60 -15.89 -8.33
N GLU A 176 10.64 -16.27 -9.60
CA GLU A 176 9.45 -16.62 -10.37
C GLU A 176 8.71 -17.82 -9.77
N ALA A 177 9.46 -18.88 -9.42
CA ALA A 177 8.90 -20.08 -8.81
C ALA A 177 8.18 -19.76 -7.49
N MET A 178 8.79 -18.95 -6.63
CA MET A 178 8.21 -18.50 -5.37
C MET A 178 6.93 -17.70 -5.59
N ILE A 179 6.95 -16.70 -6.48
CA ILE A 179 5.76 -15.88 -6.75
C ILE A 179 4.62 -16.74 -7.30
N LYS A 180 4.91 -17.68 -8.20
CA LYS A 180 3.91 -18.63 -8.73
C LYS A 180 3.29 -19.50 -7.64
N GLN A 181 4.06 -19.90 -6.66
CA GLN A 181 3.61 -20.71 -5.53
C GLN A 181 2.73 -19.88 -4.59
N VAL A 182 3.26 -18.78 -4.04
CA VAL A 182 2.55 -18.01 -3.01
C VAL A 182 1.27 -17.34 -3.52
N ARG A 183 1.20 -16.98 -4.80
CA ARG A 183 -0.02 -16.38 -5.37
C ARG A 183 -1.22 -17.34 -5.39
N GLN A 184 -0.99 -18.65 -5.30
CA GLN A 184 -2.07 -19.65 -5.24
C GLN A 184 -2.57 -19.87 -3.81
N GLU A 185 -1.77 -19.51 -2.81
CA GLU A 185 -2.02 -19.78 -1.39
C GLU A 185 -2.64 -18.58 -0.66
N TYR A 186 -2.42 -17.37 -1.18
CA TYR A 186 -2.86 -16.11 -0.60
C TYR A 186 -3.89 -15.41 -1.46
N ASP A 187 -4.88 -14.76 -0.83
CA ASP A 187 -5.83 -13.89 -1.55
C ASP A 187 -5.11 -12.66 -2.14
N TYR A 188 -4.05 -12.18 -1.46
CA TYR A 188 -3.23 -11.05 -1.89
C TYR A 188 -1.76 -11.27 -1.55
N VAL A 189 -0.89 -11.01 -2.51
CA VAL A 189 0.56 -10.95 -2.34
C VAL A 189 0.99 -9.50 -2.56
N ILE A 190 1.45 -8.85 -1.51
CA ILE A 190 1.92 -7.46 -1.56
C ILE A 190 3.44 -7.46 -1.52
N ILE A 191 4.08 -6.80 -2.49
CA ILE A 191 5.54 -6.71 -2.55
C ILE A 191 5.96 -5.25 -2.31
N ASP A 192 6.68 -4.99 -1.21
CA ASP A 192 7.27 -3.68 -0.92
C ASP A 192 8.61 -3.55 -1.63
N CYS A 193 8.68 -2.75 -2.67
CA CYS A 193 9.87 -2.58 -3.50
C CYS A 193 10.63 -1.28 -3.22
N PRO A 194 11.92 -1.17 -3.56
CA PRO A 194 12.68 0.07 -3.45
C PRO A 194 12.13 1.17 -4.36
N PRO A 195 12.52 2.45 -4.13
CA PRO A 195 12.18 3.54 -5.05
C PRO A 195 12.83 3.35 -6.42
N ILE A 196 12.12 3.69 -7.49
CA ILE A 196 12.58 3.49 -8.88
C ILE A 196 13.75 4.40 -9.27
N GLU A 197 13.89 5.56 -8.62
CA GLU A 197 15.00 6.50 -8.85
C GLU A 197 16.36 5.91 -8.44
N VAL A 198 16.35 4.93 -7.54
CA VAL A 198 17.59 4.45 -6.89
C VAL A 198 18.15 3.21 -7.56
N VAL A 199 17.27 2.26 -7.97
CA VAL A 199 17.69 0.93 -8.44
C VAL A 199 16.72 0.30 -9.43
N ALA A 200 17.26 -0.58 -10.30
CA ALA A 200 16.48 -1.35 -11.28
C ALA A 200 15.67 -2.51 -10.65
N ASP A 201 15.88 -2.83 -9.39
CA ASP A 201 15.30 -3.99 -8.71
C ASP A 201 13.78 -4.07 -8.85
N THR A 202 13.10 -2.90 -8.76
CA THR A 202 11.66 -2.80 -8.93
C THR A 202 11.18 -3.22 -10.31
N GLN A 203 11.94 -2.94 -11.38
CA GLN A 203 11.58 -3.34 -12.74
C GLN A 203 11.70 -4.86 -12.95
N ILE A 204 12.62 -5.50 -12.23
CA ILE A 204 12.77 -6.96 -12.28
C ILE A 204 11.59 -7.63 -11.60
N ILE A 205 11.21 -7.16 -10.41
CA ILE A 205 10.09 -7.71 -9.64
C ILE A 205 8.75 -7.43 -10.34
N GLU A 206 8.62 -6.29 -11.03
CA GLU A 206 7.41 -5.87 -11.73
C GLU A 206 6.94 -6.88 -12.78
N GLN A 207 7.85 -7.63 -13.40
CA GLN A 207 7.53 -8.67 -14.38
C GLN A 207 6.58 -9.73 -13.82
N PHE A 208 6.61 -9.96 -12.51
CA PHE A 208 5.79 -10.94 -11.80
C PHE A 208 4.56 -10.32 -11.13
N ALA A 209 4.48 -9.00 -11.08
CA ALA A 209 3.32 -8.30 -10.52
C ALA A 209 2.18 -8.23 -11.53
N ASP A 210 0.95 -8.18 -11.02
CA ASP A 210 -0.25 -7.95 -11.83
C ASP A 210 -0.64 -6.48 -11.82
N ARG A 211 -0.23 -5.75 -10.78
CA ARG A 211 -0.62 -4.37 -10.54
C ARG A 211 0.45 -3.61 -9.75
N THR A 212 0.61 -2.34 -10.08
CA THR A 212 1.55 -1.46 -9.38
C THR A 212 0.83 -0.30 -8.71
N ILE A 213 1.04 -0.16 -7.40
CA ILE A 213 0.64 1.02 -6.62
C ILE A 213 1.85 1.94 -6.48
N PHE A 214 1.77 3.08 -7.14
CA PHE A 214 2.84 4.07 -7.15
C PHE A 214 2.57 5.15 -6.09
N VAL A 215 3.43 5.22 -5.09
CA VAL A 215 3.25 6.11 -3.93
C VAL A 215 3.91 7.45 -4.17
N VAL A 216 3.10 8.50 -4.15
CA VAL A 216 3.55 9.90 -4.21
C VAL A 216 3.34 10.54 -2.85
N ARG A 217 4.37 11.18 -2.30
CA ARG A 217 4.24 11.88 -1.01
C ARG A 217 4.04 13.37 -1.20
N ALA A 218 2.98 13.90 -0.59
CA ALA A 218 2.70 15.33 -0.58
C ALA A 218 3.84 16.12 0.11
N GLY A 219 4.36 17.13 -0.60
CA GLY A 219 5.45 17.99 -0.10
C GLY A 219 6.86 17.37 -0.14
N LEU A 220 7.03 16.14 -0.67
CA LEU A 220 8.34 15.53 -0.89
C LEU A 220 8.72 15.53 -2.37
N MET A 221 7.81 15.09 -3.22
CA MET A 221 8.06 15.04 -4.66
C MET A 221 7.87 16.41 -5.30
N GLU A 222 8.84 16.83 -6.11
CA GLU A 222 8.74 18.06 -6.87
C GLU A 222 7.70 17.94 -8.00
N ARG A 223 7.03 19.05 -8.31
CA ARG A 223 6.01 19.05 -9.37
C ARG A 223 6.60 18.83 -10.75
N SER A 224 7.85 19.17 -10.94
CA SER A 224 8.64 18.91 -12.16
C SER A 224 8.74 17.44 -12.53
N MET A 225 8.63 16.53 -11.54
CA MET A 225 8.69 15.07 -11.73
C MET A 225 7.34 14.45 -12.17
N LEU A 226 6.24 15.21 -12.15
CA LEU A 226 4.92 14.69 -12.56
C LEU A 226 4.88 14.21 -14.02
N PRO A 227 5.53 14.86 -15.01
CA PRO A 227 5.59 14.37 -16.37
C PRO A 227 6.27 13.00 -16.49
N GLU A 228 7.28 12.69 -15.64
CA GLU A 228 7.95 11.39 -15.63
C GLU A 228 7.01 10.27 -15.18
N ILE A 229 6.19 10.52 -14.13
CA ILE A 229 5.16 9.56 -13.71
C ILE A 229 4.16 9.31 -14.85
N GLU A 230 3.76 10.36 -15.54
CA GLU A 230 2.84 10.26 -16.69
C GLU A 230 3.49 9.47 -17.84
N ALA A 231 4.78 9.64 -18.08
CA ALA A 231 5.52 8.89 -19.08
C ALA A 231 5.59 7.40 -18.73
N LEU A 232 5.93 7.05 -17.48
CA LEU A 232 5.94 5.66 -16.99
C LEU A 232 4.59 4.96 -17.24
N TYR A 233 3.49 5.67 -17.00
CA TYR A 233 2.14 5.15 -17.22
C TYR A 233 1.83 4.97 -18.71
N LYS A 234 2.09 5.98 -19.54
CA LYS A 234 1.82 5.93 -20.99
C LYS A 234 2.66 4.87 -21.70
N GLU A 235 3.91 4.73 -21.29
CA GLU A 235 4.83 3.72 -21.80
C GLU A 235 4.54 2.31 -21.25
N LYS A 236 3.53 2.17 -20.37
CA LYS A 236 3.13 0.90 -19.73
C LYS A 236 4.30 0.17 -19.05
N LYS A 237 5.24 0.94 -18.47
CA LYS A 237 6.39 0.37 -17.76
C LYS A 237 6.02 -0.39 -16.49
N TYR A 238 4.82 -0.11 -15.96
CA TYR A 238 4.27 -0.76 -14.76
C TYR A 238 2.84 -1.22 -15.05
N LYS A 239 2.57 -2.50 -14.82
CA LYS A 239 1.27 -3.11 -15.09
C LYS A 239 0.18 -2.50 -14.21
N ASN A 240 -0.95 -2.16 -14.81
CA ASN A 240 -2.13 -1.63 -14.12
C ASN A 240 -1.77 -0.58 -13.05
N MET A 241 -0.87 0.35 -13.42
CA MET A 241 -0.33 1.38 -12.54
C MET A 241 -1.42 2.29 -12.01
N THR A 242 -1.45 2.49 -10.70
CA THR A 242 -2.35 3.42 -10.01
C THR A 242 -1.56 4.28 -9.02
N LEU A 243 -2.04 5.50 -8.74
CA LEU A 243 -1.40 6.42 -7.80
C LEU A 243 -2.08 6.43 -6.44
N VAL A 244 -1.25 6.49 -5.38
CA VAL A 244 -1.67 6.83 -4.03
C VAL A 244 -0.93 8.08 -3.57
N LEU A 245 -1.67 9.08 -3.09
CA LEU A 245 -1.09 10.29 -2.50
C LEU A 245 -0.99 10.13 -0.98
N ASN A 246 0.24 10.06 -0.48
CA ASN A 246 0.52 9.90 0.95
C ASN A 246 0.85 11.23 1.63
N GLY A 247 0.49 11.38 2.91
CA GLY A 247 0.87 12.52 3.73
C GLY A 247 0.10 13.80 3.41
N THR A 248 -1.14 13.71 2.97
CA THR A 248 -2.00 14.87 2.75
C THR A 248 -2.39 15.52 4.09
N LYS A 249 -2.69 16.81 4.06
CA LYS A 249 -3.24 17.49 5.25
C LYS A 249 -4.66 17.01 5.49
N ALA A 250 -4.93 16.45 6.67
CA ALA A 250 -6.28 16.16 7.09
C ALA A 250 -7.09 17.48 7.09
N ARG A 251 -8.01 17.65 6.15
CA ARG A 251 -8.92 18.79 6.13
C ARG A 251 -9.92 18.60 7.26
N GLY A 252 -9.81 19.43 8.30
CA GLY A 252 -10.72 19.41 9.43
C GLY A 252 -12.18 19.54 8.99
N GLY A 253 -13.03 18.64 9.44
CA GLY A 253 -14.49 18.79 9.47
C GLY A 253 -15.30 18.54 8.20
N ARG A 254 -14.72 18.12 7.08
CA ARG A 254 -15.46 17.87 5.82
C ARG A 254 -15.14 16.55 5.12
N TYR A 255 -14.81 15.52 5.86
CA TYR A 255 -14.54 14.19 5.27
C TYR A 255 -15.79 13.50 4.66
N GLY A 256 -16.99 13.98 5.00
CA GLY A 256 -18.24 13.41 4.48
C GLY A 256 -18.74 13.94 3.14
N LYS A 257 -18.17 15.02 2.60
CA LYS A 257 -18.74 15.69 1.40
C LYS A 257 -17.94 15.57 0.09
N HIS A 258 -16.77 14.94 0.08
CA HIS A 258 -15.90 14.92 -1.12
C HIS A 258 -15.41 13.55 -1.59
N TYR A 259 -15.79 12.46 -0.92
CA TYR A 259 -15.52 11.10 -1.41
C TYR A 259 -16.63 10.52 -2.31
N GLY A 260 -17.39 11.41 -2.94
CA GLY A 260 -18.37 11.08 -3.96
C GLY A 260 -17.83 11.32 -5.37
N TYR A 261 -16.63 10.86 -5.72
CA TYR A 261 -16.26 10.71 -7.12
C TYR A 261 -16.68 9.34 -7.60
N GLY A 262 -17.96 9.24 -7.95
CA GLY A 262 -18.44 8.19 -8.80
C GLY A 262 -17.73 8.27 -10.16
N TYR A 263 -17.02 7.24 -10.54
CA TYR A 263 -16.88 6.91 -11.93
C TYR A 263 -18.27 6.47 -12.42
N GLY A 264 -19.05 7.44 -12.84
CA GLY A 264 -20.33 7.21 -13.47
C GLY A 264 -20.12 6.68 -14.87
N TYR A 265 -20.16 5.37 -15.04
CA TYR A 265 -20.72 4.82 -16.27
C TYR A 265 -22.22 4.92 -16.12
N GLY A 266 -22.80 5.85 -16.88
CA GLY A 266 -24.25 6.06 -16.92
C GLY A 266 -24.99 4.87 -17.51
N TYR A 267 -25.84 4.26 -16.67
CA TYR A 267 -27.08 3.67 -17.13
C TYR A 267 -28.17 4.20 -16.22
N GLY A 268 -28.95 5.13 -16.78
CA GLY A 268 -30.11 5.68 -16.13
C GLY A 268 -31.23 4.65 -16.04
N TYR A 269 -31.74 4.42 -14.84
CA TYR A 269 -33.13 4.08 -14.61
C TYR A 269 -33.60 4.88 -13.41
N GLY A 270 -34.41 5.90 -13.71
CA GLY A 270 -35.10 6.70 -12.72
C GLY A 270 -36.26 5.93 -12.11
N TYR A 271 -36.27 5.83 -10.78
CA TYR A 271 -37.51 5.69 -10.01
C TYR A 271 -37.49 6.75 -8.92
N GLY A 272 -38.25 7.82 -9.17
CA GLY A 272 -38.55 8.83 -8.18
C GLY A 272 -39.56 8.30 -7.17
N TYR A 273 -39.21 8.29 -5.90
CA TYR A 273 -40.18 8.29 -4.83
C TYR A 273 -40.19 9.66 -4.17
N HIS A 274 -41.29 10.39 -4.44
CA HIS A 274 -41.66 11.60 -3.72
C HIS A 274 -42.25 11.16 -2.37
N TYR A 275 -41.64 11.57 -1.26
CA TYR A 275 -42.31 11.64 0.03
C TYR A 275 -42.77 13.07 0.22
N GLY A 276 -44.10 13.28 0.13
CA GLY A 276 -44.75 14.51 0.47
C GLY A 276 -44.78 14.70 1.97
N SER A 277 -44.36 15.86 2.42
CA SER A 277 -44.57 16.33 3.79
C SER A 277 -45.84 17.13 3.84
N ASP A 278 -46.89 16.55 4.42
CA ASP A 278 -48.09 17.31 4.80
C ASP A 278 -47.80 18.22 5.97
N LYS A 279 -47.90 19.52 5.74
CA LYS A 279 -48.05 20.53 6.78
C LYS A 279 -49.54 20.84 6.90
N ASN A 280 -50.19 20.33 7.92
CA ASN A 280 -51.47 20.85 8.31
C ASN A 280 -51.30 21.89 9.42
N GLY A 281 -51.74 23.08 9.06
CA GLY A 281 -51.87 24.20 9.94
C GLY A 281 -53.08 24.05 10.86
N GLY A 282 -52.91 24.39 12.12
CA GLY A 282 -54.00 24.65 13.06
C GLY A 282 -54.13 26.13 13.28
N ALA A 283 -55.30 26.62 12.96
CA ALA A 283 -55.69 27.99 13.28
C ALA A 283 -56.48 28.02 14.59
N LYS A 284 -56.15 28.92 15.39
CA LYS A 284 -56.87 29.83 16.29
C LYS A 284 -58.30 29.57 16.72
N SER A 285 -58.47 29.76 17.98
CA SER A 285 -59.25 30.93 18.51
C SER A 285 -58.67 31.31 19.88
#